data_33c5b1118b4e6e042292050cf1c103b3
#
_entry.id   33c5b1118b4e6e042292050cf1c103b3
#
_cell.length_a   1.000
_cell.length_b   1.000
_cell.length_c   1.000
_cell.angle_alpha   90.00
_cell.angle_beta   90.00
_cell.angle_gamma   90.00
#
_symmetry.space_group_name_H-M   'P 1'
#
loop_
_entity.id
_entity.type
_entity.pdbx_description
1 polymer ?
#
loop_
_entity_poly.entity_id
_entity_poly.type
_entity_poly.pdbx_seq_one_letter_code
_entity_poly.pdbx_strand_id
1 'polypeptide(L)'
;MPAFRAHPGRLRFPALLLALAAGLAAPVTTFAQPAEPVRKAPPEPARPPVENSRLDAPLFYQLLLAEMQLRNGDTATGYQLLLDAARRARDEVVFRRATDIALQARAGDQALAAVLAWREAVPGSVEALRYHVQMLVALNRVAEAEEPLGKLLGQAARPALPGMLAAVPRFLGRASDRAA
;
A
#
# COMPACT_ATOMS: atom_id res chain seq x y z
N MET A 1 21.73 -26.25 -38.64
CA MET A 1 20.69 -25.61 -39.46
C MET A 1 19.51 -26.58 -39.57
N PRO A 2 18.32 -26.24 -39.05
CA PRO A 2 17.10 -26.52 -39.80
C PRO A 2 16.22 -25.26 -39.91
N ALA A 3 15.56 -25.17 -41.04
CA ALA A 3 14.78 -24.10 -41.57
C ALA A 3 13.49 -23.79 -40.82
N PHE A 4 13.25 -22.52 -40.60
CA PHE A 4 12.01 -21.96 -40.04
C PHE A 4 10.98 -21.86 -41.19
N ARG A 5 9.92 -22.69 -41.12
CA ARG A 5 8.82 -22.64 -42.09
C ARG A 5 7.75 -21.65 -41.59
N ALA A 6 7.59 -20.56 -42.30
CA ALA A 6 6.51 -19.62 -42.16
C ALA A 6 5.20 -20.16 -42.73
N HIS A 7 4.09 -20.13 -41.94
CA HIS A 7 2.75 -20.38 -42.43
C HIS A 7 1.97 -19.07 -42.56
N PRO A 8 1.47 -18.71 -43.75
CA PRO A 8 0.55 -17.60 -43.92
C PRO A 8 -0.89 -18.02 -43.67
N GLY A 9 -1.44 -17.74 -42.52
CA GLY A 9 -2.86 -17.86 -42.22
C GLY A 9 -3.65 -16.73 -42.85
N ARG A 10 -4.36 -17.04 -43.94
CA ARG A 10 -5.33 -16.15 -44.60
C ARG A 10 -6.60 -16.05 -43.78
N LEU A 11 -6.88 -14.93 -43.15
CA LEU A 11 -8.20 -14.60 -42.62
C LEU A 11 -9.11 -14.14 -43.77
N ARG A 12 -10.07 -15.00 -44.08
CA ARG A 12 -11.17 -14.72 -45.02
C ARG A 12 -12.26 -13.98 -44.26
N PHE A 13 -12.51 -12.72 -44.63
CA PHE A 13 -13.73 -12.00 -44.25
C PHE A 13 -14.85 -12.38 -45.24
N PRO A 14 -16.03 -12.81 -44.76
CA PRO A 14 -17.21 -12.90 -45.61
C PRO A 14 -17.86 -11.54 -45.74
N ALA A 15 -17.93 -11.03 -46.93
CA ALA A 15 -18.80 -9.95 -47.34
C ALA A 15 -20.25 -10.42 -47.23
N LEU A 16 -21.09 -9.72 -46.46
CA LEU A 16 -22.55 -9.98 -46.45
C LEU A 16 -23.29 -8.67 -46.73
N LEU A 17 -23.75 -8.62 -47.98
CA LEU A 17 -25.02 -8.17 -48.51
C LEU A 17 -25.74 -6.97 -47.84
N LEU A 18 -25.69 -5.91 -48.62
CA LEU A 18 -26.58 -4.77 -48.63
C LEU A 18 -28.02 -5.24 -48.93
N ALA A 19 -28.95 -5.12 -47.98
CA ALA A 19 -30.37 -5.23 -48.23
C ALA A 19 -31.03 -3.88 -48.05
N LEU A 20 -31.43 -3.33 -49.19
CA LEU A 20 -32.27 -2.16 -49.37
C LEU A 20 -33.70 -2.51 -48.95
N ALA A 21 -34.26 -1.86 -47.94
CA ALA A 21 -35.69 -1.89 -47.65
C ALA A 21 -36.20 -0.48 -47.51
N ALA A 22 -36.89 -0.04 -48.52
CA ALA A 22 -37.72 1.18 -48.60
C ALA A 22 -38.99 0.99 -47.78
N GLY A 23 -39.42 2.05 -47.10
CA GLY A 23 -40.84 2.30 -46.88
C GLY A 23 -41.36 2.09 -45.45
N LEU A 24 -41.65 3.11 -44.77
CA LEU A 24 -42.98 3.59 -44.30
C LEU A 24 -42.72 4.77 -43.35
N ALA A 25 -43.06 5.97 -43.84
CA ALA A 25 -43.19 7.15 -42.98
C ALA A 25 -44.46 6.97 -42.13
N ALA A 26 -44.31 6.61 -40.87
CA ALA A 26 -45.34 6.73 -39.86
C ALA A 26 -45.26 8.11 -39.22
N PRO A 27 -46.37 8.83 -39.02
CA PRO A 27 -46.35 10.11 -38.33
C PRO A 27 -45.99 9.87 -36.87
N VAL A 28 -44.90 10.45 -36.44
CA VAL A 28 -44.52 10.48 -35.03
C VAL A 28 -45.45 11.43 -34.32
N THR A 29 -46.50 10.90 -33.69
CA THR A 29 -47.28 11.69 -32.73
C THR A 29 -46.40 11.95 -31.52
N THR A 30 -45.88 13.16 -31.43
CA THR A 30 -45.20 13.68 -30.26
C THR A 30 -46.19 13.76 -29.11
N PHE A 31 -46.24 12.75 -28.24
CA PHE A 31 -46.92 12.90 -26.96
C PHE A 31 -46.05 13.85 -26.12
N ALA A 32 -46.55 15.08 -25.97
CA ALA A 32 -46.03 15.99 -24.97
C ALA A 32 -46.22 15.35 -23.59
N GLN A 33 -45.19 14.80 -23.01
CA GLN A 33 -45.18 14.37 -21.61
C GLN A 33 -45.43 15.62 -20.76
N PRO A 34 -46.41 15.58 -19.83
CA PRO A 34 -46.52 16.65 -18.84
C PRO A 34 -45.22 16.72 -18.06
N ALA A 35 -44.65 17.91 -17.97
CA ALA A 35 -43.45 18.14 -17.14
C ALA A 35 -43.78 17.74 -15.68
N GLU A 36 -43.29 16.62 -15.26
CA GLU A 36 -43.33 16.26 -13.83
C GLU A 36 -42.60 17.37 -13.04
N PRO A 37 -43.20 17.85 -11.94
CA PRO A 37 -42.54 18.85 -11.11
C PRO A 37 -41.20 18.26 -10.64
N VAL A 38 -40.12 18.95 -10.99
CA VAL A 38 -38.75 18.60 -10.54
C VAL A 38 -38.80 18.45 -9.02
N ARG A 39 -38.89 17.20 -8.58
CA ARG A 39 -38.77 16.83 -7.16
C ARG A 39 -37.37 17.23 -6.73
N LYS A 40 -37.26 18.38 -6.01
CA LYS A 40 -35.97 18.74 -5.38
C LYS A 40 -35.46 17.52 -4.68
N ALA A 41 -34.30 16.97 -5.15
CA ALA A 41 -33.63 15.89 -4.47
C ALA A 41 -33.39 16.31 -3.00
N PRO A 42 -33.57 15.40 -2.04
CA PRO A 42 -33.20 15.67 -0.66
C PRO A 42 -31.77 16.21 -0.62
N PRO A 43 -31.45 17.18 0.25
CA PRO A 43 -30.07 17.65 0.38
C PRO A 43 -29.17 16.45 0.64
N GLU A 44 -28.22 16.23 -0.26
CA GLU A 44 -27.17 15.20 -0.10
C GLU A 44 -26.50 15.41 1.26
N PRO A 45 -26.42 14.40 2.13
CA PRO A 45 -25.78 14.56 3.42
C PRO A 45 -24.39 15.14 3.20
N ALA A 46 -24.07 16.25 3.88
CA ALA A 46 -22.80 16.94 3.76
C ALA A 46 -21.69 15.92 3.94
N ARG A 47 -20.91 15.68 2.89
CA ARG A 47 -19.73 14.82 2.98
C ARG A 47 -18.80 15.43 4.03
N PRO A 48 -18.25 14.61 4.96
CA PRO A 48 -17.27 15.13 5.90
C PRO A 48 -16.15 15.83 5.11
N PRO A 49 -15.62 16.95 5.62
CA PRO A 49 -14.54 17.67 4.94
C PRO A 49 -13.40 16.68 4.65
N VAL A 50 -12.98 16.65 3.38
CA VAL A 50 -11.83 15.84 2.97
C VAL A 50 -10.62 16.47 3.63
N GLU A 51 -10.06 15.78 4.63
CA GLU A 51 -8.76 16.17 5.16
C GLU A 51 -7.73 16.03 4.03
N ASN A 52 -7.25 17.15 3.53
CA ASN A 52 -6.17 17.14 2.54
C ASN A 52 -4.97 16.45 3.19
N SER A 53 -4.47 15.39 2.55
CA SER A 53 -3.23 14.74 3.01
C SER A 53 -2.11 15.79 3.04
N ARG A 54 -1.15 15.65 3.98
CA ARG A 54 0.07 16.48 4.02
C ARG A 54 0.99 16.24 2.81
N LEU A 55 0.47 15.58 1.79
CA LEU A 55 1.16 15.21 0.57
C LEU A 55 1.25 16.44 -0.33
N ASP A 56 2.43 17.05 -0.39
CA ASP A 56 2.74 18.07 -1.37
C ASP A 56 3.12 17.43 -2.73
N ALA A 57 3.16 18.23 -3.80
CA ALA A 57 3.45 17.73 -5.14
C ALA A 57 4.84 17.07 -5.24
N PRO A 58 5.93 17.61 -4.66
CA PRO A 58 7.23 16.96 -4.63
C PRO A 58 7.23 15.60 -3.93
N LEU A 59 6.55 15.50 -2.79
CA LEU A 59 6.43 14.23 -2.04
C LEU A 59 5.61 13.20 -2.82
N PHE A 60 4.50 13.63 -3.43
CA PHE A 60 3.71 12.75 -4.31
C PHE A 60 4.55 12.19 -5.46
N TYR A 61 5.30 13.06 -6.15
CA TYR A 61 6.17 12.64 -7.25
C TYR A 61 7.25 11.65 -6.79
N GLN A 62 7.85 11.88 -5.62
CA GLN A 62 8.85 10.99 -5.05
C GLN A 62 8.26 9.61 -4.71
N LEU A 63 7.06 9.56 -4.11
CA LEU A 63 6.38 8.30 -3.81
C LEU A 63 6.02 7.55 -5.09
N LEU A 64 5.54 8.25 -6.11
CA LEU A 64 5.25 7.66 -7.42
C LEU A 64 6.52 7.06 -8.05
N LEU A 65 7.63 7.79 -8.02
CA LEU A 65 8.91 7.30 -8.54
C LEU A 65 9.39 6.08 -7.76
N ALA A 66 9.27 6.08 -6.44
CA ALA A 66 9.60 4.94 -5.60
C ALA A 66 8.82 3.67 -6.00
N GLU A 67 7.50 3.79 -6.16
CA GLU A 67 6.66 2.66 -6.56
C GLU A 67 6.97 2.18 -8.00
N MET A 68 7.34 3.09 -8.90
CA MET A 68 7.80 2.71 -10.25
C MET A 68 9.12 1.91 -10.19
N GLN A 69 10.09 2.33 -9.38
CA GLN A 69 11.35 1.59 -9.21
C GLN A 69 11.12 0.20 -8.62
N LEU A 70 10.25 0.09 -7.61
CA LEU A 70 9.87 -1.19 -7.04
C LEU A 70 9.23 -2.13 -8.07
N ARG A 71 8.34 -1.63 -8.93
CA ARG A 71 7.72 -2.40 -10.01
C ARG A 71 8.71 -2.85 -11.08
N ASN A 72 9.74 -2.04 -11.32
CA ASN A 72 10.82 -2.36 -12.25
C ASN A 72 11.86 -3.33 -11.64
N GLY A 73 11.70 -3.72 -10.38
CA GLY A 73 12.61 -4.63 -9.67
C GLY A 73 13.79 -3.93 -9.00
N ASP A 74 13.92 -2.60 -9.13
CA ASP A 74 14.94 -1.84 -8.41
C ASP A 74 14.49 -1.54 -6.99
N THR A 75 14.55 -2.57 -6.16
CA THR A 75 14.13 -2.52 -4.75
C THR A 75 15.01 -1.57 -3.94
N ALA A 76 16.31 -1.48 -4.27
CA ALA A 76 17.25 -0.63 -3.52
C ALA A 76 16.90 0.84 -3.68
N THR A 77 16.74 1.31 -4.91
CA THR A 77 16.34 2.71 -5.20
C THR A 77 14.94 3.00 -4.66
N GLY A 78 13.98 2.08 -4.86
CA GLY A 78 12.62 2.23 -4.35
C GLY A 78 12.57 2.38 -2.83
N TYR A 79 13.33 1.55 -2.10
CA TYR A 79 13.46 1.65 -0.64
C TYR A 79 14.02 3.00 -0.19
N GLN A 80 15.12 3.48 -0.82
CA GLN A 80 15.74 4.75 -0.46
C GLN A 80 14.76 5.93 -0.65
N LEU A 81 14.07 5.96 -1.79
CA LEU A 81 13.08 6.99 -2.09
C LEU A 81 11.93 7.00 -1.08
N LEU A 82 11.43 5.80 -0.69
CA LEU A 82 10.38 5.67 0.34
C LEU A 82 10.88 6.14 1.70
N LEU A 83 12.08 5.73 2.11
CA LEU A 83 12.63 6.10 3.41
C LEU A 83 12.86 7.62 3.52
N ASP A 84 13.35 8.25 2.44
CA ASP A 84 13.54 9.70 2.40
C ASP A 84 12.20 10.45 2.41
N ALA A 85 11.20 9.93 1.69
CA ALA A 85 9.84 10.46 1.72
C ALA A 85 9.23 10.36 3.13
N ALA A 86 9.40 9.20 3.79
CA ALA A 86 8.92 8.98 5.15
C ALA A 86 9.53 9.95 6.17
N ARG A 87 10.84 10.21 6.08
CA ARG A 87 11.54 11.15 6.95
C ARG A 87 11.02 12.58 6.76
N ARG A 88 10.82 13.01 5.53
CA ARG A 88 10.31 14.36 5.23
C ARG A 88 8.86 14.55 5.67
N ALA A 89 8.01 13.59 5.39
CA ALA A 89 6.59 13.62 5.73
C ALA A 89 6.33 13.35 7.23
N ARG A 90 7.27 12.68 7.93
CA ARG A 90 7.08 12.09 9.26
C ARG A 90 5.82 11.22 9.30
N ASP A 91 5.60 10.48 8.22
CA ASP A 91 4.39 9.67 8.02
C ASP A 91 4.66 8.20 8.35
N GLU A 92 3.93 7.68 9.32
CA GLU A 92 4.07 6.31 9.80
C GLU A 92 3.73 5.27 8.74
N VAL A 93 2.78 5.58 7.85
CA VAL A 93 2.38 4.66 6.77
C VAL A 93 3.52 4.47 5.77
N VAL A 94 4.23 5.56 5.45
CA VAL A 94 5.36 5.52 4.53
C VAL A 94 6.56 4.82 5.15
N PHE A 95 6.84 5.04 6.46
CA PHE A 95 7.87 4.30 7.19
C PHE A 95 7.59 2.79 7.22
N ARG A 96 6.35 2.42 7.52
CA ARG A 96 5.93 1.01 7.48
C ARG A 96 6.15 0.43 6.10
N ARG A 97 5.75 1.13 5.03
CA ARG A 97 5.95 0.68 3.65
C ARG A 97 7.43 0.44 3.34
N ALA A 98 8.32 1.37 3.71
CA ALA A 98 9.77 1.22 3.54
C ALA A 98 10.30 -0.01 4.30
N THR A 99 9.85 -0.22 5.54
CA THR A 99 10.23 -1.38 6.36
C THR A 99 9.77 -2.68 5.69
N ASP A 100 8.54 -2.74 5.20
CA ASP A 100 7.98 -3.93 4.55
C ASP A 100 8.74 -4.28 3.26
N ILE A 101 9.14 -3.28 2.47
CA ILE A 101 9.97 -3.49 1.27
C ILE A 101 11.33 -4.10 1.64
N ALA A 102 11.99 -3.57 2.68
CA ALA A 102 13.26 -4.12 3.15
C ALA A 102 13.11 -5.58 3.65
N LEU A 103 12.00 -5.89 4.35
CA LEU A 103 11.69 -7.25 4.80
C LEU A 103 11.43 -8.20 3.64
N GLN A 104 10.67 -7.78 2.63
CA GLN A 104 10.43 -8.57 1.41
C GLN A 104 11.73 -8.88 0.67
N ALA A 105 12.66 -7.91 0.65
CA ALA A 105 14.00 -8.08 0.09
C ALA A 105 14.95 -8.90 0.98
N ARG A 106 14.48 -9.37 2.14
CA ARG A 106 15.30 -10.05 3.18
C ARG A 106 16.49 -9.22 3.67
N ALA A 107 16.40 -7.90 3.56
CA ALA A 107 17.40 -6.93 3.98
C ALA A 107 17.13 -6.48 5.44
N GLY A 108 17.36 -7.38 6.41
CA GLY A 108 16.99 -7.16 7.81
C GLY A 108 17.62 -5.92 8.42
N ASP A 109 18.88 -5.62 8.09
CA ASP A 109 19.56 -4.41 8.59
C ASP A 109 18.92 -3.14 8.03
N GLN A 110 18.48 -3.14 6.76
CA GLN A 110 17.76 -2.01 6.18
C GLN A 110 16.38 -1.85 6.82
N ALA A 111 15.67 -2.95 7.10
CA ALA A 111 14.41 -2.91 7.81
C ALA A 111 14.58 -2.31 9.21
N LEU A 112 15.61 -2.72 9.94
CA LEU A 112 15.94 -2.13 11.25
C LEU A 112 16.30 -0.65 11.13
N ALA A 113 17.08 -0.24 10.14
CA ALA A 113 17.41 1.16 9.89
C ALA A 113 16.17 2.02 9.60
N ALA A 114 15.20 1.51 8.84
CA ALA A 114 13.92 2.18 8.59
C ALA A 114 13.11 2.36 9.87
N VAL A 115 13.04 1.33 10.70
CA VAL A 115 12.32 1.39 11.99
C VAL A 115 12.98 2.36 12.98
N LEU A 116 14.32 2.41 13.04
CA LEU A 116 15.03 3.37 13.87
C LEU A 116 14.76 4.82 13.41
N ALA A 117 14.79 5.07 12.10
CA ALA A 117 14.41 6.37 11.53
C ALA A 117 12.96 6.73 11.82
N TRP A 118 12.06 5.76 11.82
CA TRP A 118 10.65 5.95 12.20
C TRP A 118 10.52 6.37 13.67
N ARG A 119 11.20 5.67 14.58
CA ARG A 119 11.23 6.03 16.01
C ARG A 119 11.76 7.43 16.26
N GLU A 120 12.77 7.84 15.51
CA GLU A 120 13.34 9.19 15.59
C GLU A 120 12.36 10.24 15.08
N ALA A 121 11.72 10.00 13.94
CA ALA A 121 10.77 10.94 13.34
C ALA A 121 9.46 11.07 14.12
N VAL A 122 8.98 9.96 14.72
CA VAL A 122 7.72 9.86 15.46
C VAL A 122 7.95 9.17 16.82
N PRO A 123 8.54 9.87 17.82
CA PRO A 123 8.96 9.24 19.08
C PRO A 123 7.84 8.61 19.91
N GLY A 124 6.59 9.06 19.70
CA GLY A 124 5.40 8.54 20.39
C GLY A 124 4.75 7.32 19.73
N SER A 125 5.28 6.84 18.60
CA SER A 125 4.68 5.75 17.86
C SER A 125 4.84 4.40 18.56
N VAL A 126 3.72 3.86 19.05
CA VAL A 126 3.65 2.51 19.62
C VAL A 126 3.93 1.45 18.54
N GLU A 127 3.50 1.75 17.31
CA GLU A 127 3.72 0.86 16.17
C GLU A 127 5.21 0.76 15.84
N ALA A 128 5.93 1.88 15.78
CA ALA A 128 7.38 1.88 15.56
C ALA A 128 8.15 1.12 16.65
N LEU A 129 7.74 1.26 17.93
CA LEU A 129 8.31 0.47 19.03
C LEU A 129 8.08 -1.02 18.83
N ARG A 130 6.88 -1.41 18.44
CA ARG A 130 6.53 -2.81 18.17
C ARG A 130 7.39 -3.39 17.04
N TYR A 131 7.50 -2.67 15.92
CA TYR A 131 8.38 -3.07 14.80
C TYR A 131 9.83 -3.17 15.24
N HIS A 132 10.31 -2.25 16.10
CA HIS A 132 11.69 -2.29 16.59
C HIS A 132 11.97 -3.57 17.37
N VAL A 133 11.11 -3.91 18.35
CA VAL A 133 11.25 -5.16 19.10
C VAL A 133 11.22 -6.38 18.17
N GLN A 134 10.29 -6.41 17.22
CA GLN A 134 10.18 -7.50 16.26
C GLN A 134 11.43 -7.65 15.39
N MET A 135 12.02 -6.55 14.94
CA MET A 135 13.24 -6.58 14.13
C MET A 135 14.45 -7.06 14.94
N LEU A 136 14.62 -6.59 16.17
CA LEU A 136 15.72 -7.01 17.03
C LEU A 136 15.65 -8.53 17.32
N VAL A 137 14.45 -9.03 17.62
CA VAL A 137 14.26 -10.48 17.81
C VAL A 137 14.50 -11.27 16.52
N ALA A 138 14.02 -10.77 15.37
CA ALA A 138 14.22 -11.42 14.08
C ALA A 138 15.69 -11.47 13.65
N LEU A 139 16.49 -10.49 14.07
CA LEU A 139 17.94 -10.40 13.83
C LEU A 139 18.78 -11.09 14.93
N ASN A 140 18.14 -11.80 15.88
CA ASN A 140 18.78 -12.41 17.04
C ASN A 140 19.55 -11.43 17.95
N ARG A 141 19.12 -10.15 17.97
CA ARG A 141 19.70 -9.06 18.79
C ARG A 141 18.84 -8.84 20.05
N VAL A 142 18.55 -9.93 20.77
CA VAL A 142 17.59 -9.94 21.89
C VAL A 142 18.02 -9.01 23.02
N ALA A 143 19.32 -8.91 23.30
CA ALA A 143 19.85 -8.02 24.35
C ALA A 143 19.48 -6.55 24.12
N GLU A 144 19.38 -6.12 22.88
CA GLU A 144 19.01 -4.75 22.52
C GLU A 144 17.48 -4.50 22.56
N ALA A 145 16.71 -5.59 22.65
CA ALA A 145 15.24 -5.47 22.70
C ALA A 145 14.70 -5.08 24.09
N GLU A 146 15.52 -5.15 25.16
CA GLU A 146 15.09 -4.87 26.53
C GLU A 146 14.50 -3.47 26.69
N GLU A 147 15.24 -2.44 26.25
CA GLU A 147 14.79 -1.05 26.36
C GLU A 147 13.51 -0.76 25.56
N PRO A 148 13.43 -1.07 24.23
CA PRO A 148 12.21 -0.81 23.48
C PRO A 148 11.03 -1.66 23.94
N LEU A 149 11.25 -2.89 24.43
CA LEU A 149 10.21 -3.72 25.00
C LEU A 149 9.65 -3.11 26.31
N GLY A 150 10.53 -2.63 27.19
CA GLY A 150 10.12 -1.94 28.42
C GLY A 150 9.27 -0.72 28.13
N LYS A 151 9.66 0.11 27.14
CA LYS A 151 8.84 1.26 26.68
C LYS A 151 7.50 0.82 26.09
N LEU A 152 7.48 -0.23 25.28
CA LEU A 152 6.26 -0.75 24.67
C LEU A 152 5.27 -1.24 25.73
N LEU A 153 5.76 -1.96 26.74
CA LEU A 153 4.93 -2.43 27.86
C LEU A 153 4.42 -1.28 28.72
N GLY A 154 5.25 -0.25 28.94
CA GLY A 154 4.86 0.96 29.69
C GLY A 154 3.80 1.81 28.99
N GLN A 155 3.75 1.77 27.64
CA GLN A 155 2.76 2.49 26.82
C GLN A 155 1.49 1.67 26.58
N ALA A 156 1.53 0.36 26.80
CA ALA A 156 0.37 -0.49 26.59
C ALA A 156 -0.74 -0.13 27.58
N ALA A 157 -1.96 0.02 27.09
CA ALA A 157 -3.12 0.15 27.95
C ALA A 157 -3.22 -1.08 28.86
N ARG A 158 -3.52 -0.88 30.14
CA ARG A 158 -3.63 -1.96 31.13
C ARG A 158 -4.39 -3.21 30.66
N PRO A 159 -5.53 -3.09 29.93
CA PRO A 159 -6.24 -4.27 29.43
C PRO A 159 -5.48 -5.04 28.33
N ALA A 160 -4.53 -4.42 27.64
CA ALA A 160 -3.74 -5.08 26.58
C ALA A 160 -2.47 -5.78 27.12
N LEU A 161 -2.01 -5.44 28.32
CA LEU A 161 -0.81 -5.99 28.96
C LEU A 161 -0.80 -7.52 29.04
N PRO A 162 -1.88 -8.22 29.48
CA PRO A 162 -1.84 -9.68 29.56
C PRO A 162 -1.60 -10.35 28.21
N GLY A 163 -2.22 -9.83 27.14
CA GLY A 163 -2.00 -10.35 25.79
C GLY A 163 -0.58 -10.13 25.25
N MET A 164 0.00 -8.97 25.54
CA MET A 164 1.38 -8.65 25.16
C MET A 164 2.40 -9.51 25.93
N LEU A 165 2.22 -9.68 27.24
CA LEU A 165 3.08 -10.52 28.07
C LEU A 165 3.01 -12.00 27.63
N ALA A 166 1.81 -12.49 27.28
CA ALA A 166 1.64 -13.85 26.77
C ALA A 166 2.33 -14.09 25.40
N ALA A 167 2.57 -13.04 24.62
CA ALA A 167 3.25 -13.14 23.34
C ALA A 167 4.79 -13.16 23.48
N VAL A 168 5.35 -12.57 24.54
CA VAL A 168 6.82 -12.44 24.74
C VAL A 168 7.56 -13.79 24.68
N PRO A 169 7.11 -14.88 25.34
CA PRO A 169 7.80 -16.17 25.26
C PRO A 169 7.87 -16.71 23.82
N ARG A 170 6.83 -16.48 23.01
CA ARG A 170 6.81 -16.93 21.60
C ARG A 170 7.81 -16.17 20.72
N PHE A 171 8.05 -14.90 21.03
CA PHE A 171 9.07 -14.10 20.32
C PHE A 171 10.48 -14.55 20.73
N LEU A 172 10.72 -14.76 22.02
CA LEU A 172 12.03 -15.18 22.53
C LEU A 172 12.38 -16.61 22.11
N GLY A 173 11.42 -17.53 22.09
CA GLY A 173 11.62 -18.90 21.64
C GLY A 173 12.14 -19.00 20.19
N ARG A 174 11.64 -18.12 19.29
CA ARG A 174 12.13 -18.06 17.90
C ARG A 174 13.57 -17.57 17.76
N ALA A 175 14.06 -16.79 18.71
CA ALA A 175 15.43 -16.30 18.71
C ALA A 175 16.41 -17.42 19.16
N SER A 176 16.03 -18.24 20.17
CA SER A 176 16.85 -19.35 20.64
C SER A 176 16.96 -20.49 19.63
N ASP A 177 15.88 -20.80 18.89
CA ASP A 177 15.88 -21.87 17.88
C ASP A 177 16.80 -21.61 16.67
N ARG A 178 17.19 -20.34 16.45
CA ARG A 178 18.12 -19.96 15.38
C ARG A 178 19.59 -20.01 15.79
N ALA A 179 19.84 -20.10 17.09
CA ALA A 179 21.21 -20.16 17.65
C ALA A 179 21.72 -21.61 17.85
N ALA A 180 20.85 -22.61 17.64
CA ALA A 180 21.15 -24.03 17.62
C ALA A 180 21.36 -24.54 16.19
#